data_044fbc173a484bcd98fc19d0b10832bf
#
_entry.id   044fbc173a484bcd98fc19d0b10832bf
#
_cell.length_a   1.000
_cell.length_b   1.000
_cell.length_c   1.000
_cell.angle_alpha   90.00
_cell.angle_beta   90.00
_cell.angle_gamma   90.00
#
_symmetry.space_group_name_H-M   'P 1'
#
loop_
_entity.id
_entity.type
_entity.pdbx_description
1 polymer ?
#
loop_
_entity_poly.entity_id
_entity_poly.type
_entity_poly.pdbx_seq_one_letter_code
_entity_poly.pdbx_strand_id
1 'polypeptide(L)'
;MKNKTRHKLILFVALVFVSLLAQAQIVKLDPQNFEKKLQSLTNPVLVDVRTSIEFNQGHLKNAVLIDFNSADFKSRLSKLDKTKPVFVYCAVGGRSNAAVSILSETGFKEIYDLQGGISAWQRANKPITK
;
A
#
# COMPACT_ATOMS: atom_id res chain seq x y z
N MET A 1 26.25 -19.94 37.47
CA MET A 1 26.14 -18.49 37.15
C MET A 1 26.34 -18.10 35.67
N LYS A 2 27.07 -18.87 34.89
CA LYS A 2 27.32 -18.56 33.46
C LYS A 2 26.08 -18.73 32.53
N ASN A 3 25.05 -19.45 32.89
CA ASN A 3 23.90 -19.75 32.04
C ASN A 3 22.81 -18.63 32.00
N LYS A 4 22.68 -17.84 33.05
CA LYS A 4 21.63 -16.77 33.09
C LYS A 4 21.91 -15.62 32.13
N THR A 5 23.18 -15.29 31.91
CA THR A 5 23.58 -14.18 31.01
C THR A 5 23.42 -14.57 29.55
N ARG A 6 23.72 -15.84 29.21
CA ARG A 6 23.54 -16.36 27.86
C ARG A 6 22.06 -16.40 27.42
N HIS A 7 21.16 -16.80 28.34
CA HIS A 7 19.72 -16.83 28.05
C HIS A 7 19.13 -15.43 27.87
N LYS A 8 19.60 -14.44 28.64
CA LYS A 8 19.18 -13.04 28.46
C LYS A 8 19.65 -12.45 27.11
N LEU A 9 20.85 -12.79 26.68
CA LEU A 9 21.42 -12.36 25.41
C LEU A 9 20.69 -12.99 24.22
N ILE A 10 20.36 -14.28 24.29
CA ILE A 10 19.60 -15.00 23.27
C ILE A 10 18.18 -14.46 23.16
N LEU A 11 17.50 -14.18 24.28
CA LEU A 11 16.18 -13.55 24.31
C LEU A 11 16.20 -12.14 23.72
N PHE A 12 17.22 -11.35 24.01
CA PHE A 12 17.34 -9.99 23.45
C PHE A 12 17.61 -10.01 21.94
N VAL A 13 18.46 -10.91 21.45
CA VAL A 13 18.71 -11.08 20.01
C VAL A 13 17.48 -11.59 19.29
N ALA A 14 16.71 -12.50 19.88
CA ALA A 14 15.43 -12.98 19.33
C ALA A 14 14.38 -11.86 19.25
N LEU A 15 14.31 -10.98 20.26
CA LEU A 15 13.37 -9.85 20.29
C LEU A 15 13.72 -8.80 19.22
N VAL A 16 14.99 -8.54 19.00
CA VAL A 16 15.47 -7.62 17.94
C VAL A 16 15.19 -8.22 16.55
N PHE A 17 15.35 -9.53 16.39
CA PHE A 17 15.06 -10.21 15.13
C PHE A 17 13.56 -10.21 14.77
N VAL A 18 12.69 -10.36 15.78
CA VAL A 18 11.23 -10.28 15.59
C VAL A 18 10.79 -8.86 15.22
N SER A 19 11.43 -7.83 15.75
CA SER A 19 11.11 -6.45 15.39
C SER A 19 11.56 -6.07 13.96
N LEU A 20 12.62 -6.69 13.43
CA LEU A 20 13.03 -6.50 12.02
C LEU A 20 12.06 -7.10 11.01
N LEU A 21 11.32 -8.16 11.40
CA LEU A 21 10.31 -8.80 10.55
C LEU A 21 8.98 -8.03 10.51
N ALA A 22 8.81 -6.99 11.33
CA ALA A 22 7.60 -6.21 11.43
C ALA A 22 7.54 -5.01 10.48
N GLN A 23 8.57 -4.77 9.65
CA GLN A 23 8.59 -3.66 8.69
C GLN A 23 7.66 -3.96 7.50
N ALA A 24 6.97 -2.91 7.00
CA ALA A 24 6.16 -3.02 5.82
C ALA A 24 7.02 -3.29 4.58
N GLN A 25 6.55 -4.20 3.71
CA GLN A 25 7.08 -4.39 2.38
C GLN A 25 6.42 -3.39 1.44
N ILE A 26 7.20 -2.47 0.86
CA ILE A 26 6.73 -1.47 -0.10
C ILE A 26 7.34 -1.81 -1.45
N VAL A 27 6.50 -2.08 -2.43
CA VAL A 27 6.92 -2.47 -3.79
C VAL A 27 6.24 -1.56 -4.81
N LYS A 28 7.04 -0.93 -5.67
CA LYS A 28 6.55 -0.18 -6.83
C LYS A 28 6.49 -1.12 -8.03
N LEU A 29 5.33 -1.24 -8.65
CA LEU A 29 5.08 -2.14 -9.76
C LEU A 29 4.63 -1.37 -11.00
N ASP A 30 5.16 -1.76 -12.16
CA ASP A 30 4.63 -1.29 -13.44
C ASP A 30 3.17 -1.78 -13.65
N PRO A 31 2.41 -1.21 -14.60
CA PRO A 31 1.01 -1.57 -14.78
C PRO A 31 0.75 -3.06 -14.98
N GLN A 32 1.60 -3.78 -15.70
CA GLN A 32 1.42 -5.20 -15.97
C GLN A 32 1.61 -6.04 -14.70
N ASN A 33 2.68 -5.79 -13.96
CA ASN A 33 2.96 -6.51 -12.71
C ASN A 33 1.98 -6.12 -11.61
N PHE A 34 1.55 -4.86 -11.57
CA PHE A 34 0.52 -4.38 -10.65
C PHE A 34 -0.81 -5.13 -10.89
N GLU A 35 -1.27 -5.20 -12.14
CA GLU A 35 -2.48 -5.95 -12.51
C GLU A 35 -2.36 -7.42 -12.15
N LYS A 36 -1.26 -8.06 -12.53
CA LYS A 36 -1.00 -9.47 -12.25
C LYS A 36 -1.06 -9.76 -10.75
N LYS A 37 -0.42 -8.92 -9.95
CA LYS A 37 -0.43 -9.06 -8.49
C LYS A 37 -1.82 -8.83 -7.91
N LEU A 38 -2.51 -7.79 -8.35
CA LEU A 38 -3.87 -7.48 -7.93
C LEU A 38 -4.84 -8.63 -8.20
N GLN A 39 -4.78 -9.23 -9.39
CA GLN A 39 -5.62 -10.35 -9.80
C GLN A 39 -5.28 -11.67 -9.07
N SER A 40 -4.07 -11.80 -8.53
CA SER A 40 -3.65 -13.00 -7.78
C SER A 40 -4.27 -13.12 -6.39
N LEU A 41 -4.94 -12.07 -5.91
CA LEU A 41 -5.46 -11.94 -4.56
C LEU A 41 -7.00 -11.91 -4.57
N THR A 42 -7.59 -12.45 -3.51
CA THR A 42 -9.04 -12.38 -3.28
C THR A 42 -9.36 -11.13 -2.48
N ASN A 43 -10.22 -10.24 -3.02
CA ASN A 43 -10.65 -9.00 -2.39
C ASN A 43 -9.50 -8.14 -1.83
N PRO A 44 -8.50 -7.77 -2.65
CA PRO A 44 -7.44 -6.88 -2.21
C PRO A 44 -8.00 -5.48 -1.94
N VAL A 45 -7.34 -4.73 -1.06
CA VAL A 45 -7.64 -3.31 -0.84
C VAL A 45 -6.97 -2.51 -1.95
N LEU A 46 -7.75 -1.80 -2.76
CA LEU A 46 -7.27 -0.92 -3.83
C LEU A 46 -7.72 0.51 -3.56
N VAL A 47 -6.78 1.43 -3.42
CA VAL A 47 -7.04 2.83 -3.04
C VAL A 47 -6.60 3.77 -4.16
N ASP A 48 -7.54 4.59 -4.61
CA ASP A 48 -7.28 5.75 -5.46
C ASP A 48 -7.11 6.98 -4.55
N VAL A 49 -5.93 7.58 -4.55
CA VAL A 49 -5.65 8.75 -3.69
C VAL A 49 -5.78 10.09 -4.41
N ARG A 50 -6.42 10.08 -5.60
CA ARG A 50 -6.73 11.28 -6.37
C ARG A 50 -7.94 12.02 -5.81
N THR A 51 -8.31 13.12 -6.45
CA THR A 51 -9.53 13.86 -6.14
C THR A 51 -10.78 13.15 -6.66
N SER A 52 -11.95 13.53 -6.14
CA SER A 52 -13.24 13.01 -6.62
C SER A 52 -13.50 13.35 -8.09
N ILE A 53 -13.05 14.51 -8.55
CA ILE A 53 -13.18 14.93 -9.96
C ILE A 53 -12.39 13.98 -10.86
N GLU A 54 -11.13 13.69 -10.52
CA GLU A 54 -10.29 12.75 -11.25
C GLU A 54 -10.88 11.33 -11.23
N PHE A 55 -11.35 10.87 -10.09
CA PHE A 55 -11.95 9.56 -9.91
C PHE A 55 -13.19 9.37 -10.80
N ASN A 56 -14.06 10.37 -10.86
CA ASN A 56 -15.29 10.33 -11.67
C ASN A 56 -15.02 10.36 -13.18
N GLN A 57 -13.86 10.84 -13.60
CA GLN A 57 -13.43 10.78 -15.00
C GLN A 57 -12.98 9.39 -15.44
N GLY A 58 -12.66 8.54 -14.50
CA GLY A 58 -12.24 7.16 -14.72
C GLY A 58 -11.29 6.68 -13.63
N HIS A 59 -11.46 5.45 -13.19
CA HIS A 59 -10.66 4.83 -12.13
C HIS A 59 -10.47 3.33 -12.38
N LEU A 60 -9.58 2.70 -11.67
CA LEU A 60 -9.42 1.24 -11.70
C LEU A 60 -10.62 0.57 -11.05
N LYS A 61 -11.09 -0.52 -11.64
CA LYS A 61 -12.23 -1.27 -11.12
C LYS A 61 -12.03 -1.66 -9.65
N ASN A 62 -13.06 -1.48 -8.85
CA ASN A 62 -13.09 -1.74 -7.41
C ASN A 62 -12.19 -0.83 -6.55
N ALA A 63 -11.62 0.24 -7.10
CA ALA A 63 -10.88 1.20 -6.33
C ALA A 63 -11.80 1.96 -5.35
N VAL A 64 -11.31 2.17 -4.14
CA VAL A 64 -11.92 3.03 -3.13
C VAL A 64 -11.24 4.40 -3.19
N LEU A 65 -12.02 5.45 -3.31
CA LEU A 65 -11.51 6.82 -3.32
C LEU A 65 -11.20 7.30 -1.90
N ILE A 66 -9.94 7.63 -1.64
CA ILE A 66 -9.51 8.33 -0.43
C ILE A 66 -8.57 9.44 -0.86
N ASP A 67 -9.08 10.66 -1.00
CA ASP A 67 -8.32 11.81 -1.50
C ASP A 67 -7.16 12.15 -0.57
N PHE A 68 -5.94 12.12 -1.11
CA PHE A 68 -4.70 12.44 -0.38
C PHE A 68 -4.72 13.83 0.24
N ASN A 69 -5.37 14.79 -0.41
CA ASN A 69 -5.45 16.18 0.05
C ASN A 69 -6.57 16.44 1.07
N SER A 70 -7.38 15.44 1.36
CA SER A 70 -8.48 15.56 2.32
C SER A 70 -7.96 15.58 3.76
N ALA A 71 -8.58 16.41 4.60
CA ALA A 71 -8.22 16.52 6.02
C ALA A 71 -8.41 15.20 6.79
N ASP A 72 -9.31 14.33 6.34
CA ASP A 72 -9.61 13.03 6.94
C ASP A 72 -8.85 11.86 6.31
N PHE A 73 -7.86 12.11 5.45
CA PHE A 73 -7.11 11.09 4.72
C PHE A 73 -6.57 9.98 5.64
N LYS A 74 -5.80 10.35 6.66
CA LYS A 74 -5.22 9.38 7.61
C LYS A 74 -6.30 8.61 8.38
N SER A 75 -7.35 9.29 8.82
CA SER A 75 -8.47 8.67 9.52
C SER A 75 -9.18 7.64 8.64
N ARG A 76 -9.41 7.95 7.38
CA ARG A 76 -10.03 7.00 6.42
C ARG A 76 -9.15 5.81 6.12
N LEU A 77 -7.84 6.00 5.96
CA LEU A 77 -6.89 4.89 5.81
C LEU A 77 -6.92 3.94 7.02
N SER A 78 -7.05 4.48 8.23
CA SER A 78 -7.08 3.68 9.46
C SER A 78 -8.29 2.75 9.57
N LYS A 79 -9.35 3.00 8.81
CA LYS A 79 -10.57 2.18 8.77
C LYS A 79 -10.49 1.01 7.79
N LEU A 80 -9.47 0.97 6.94
CA LEU A 80 -9.26 -0.13 6.01
C LEU A 80 -8.75 -1.39 6.73
N ASP A 81 -8.96 -2.55 6.10
CA ASP A 81 -8.47 -3.83 6.62
C ASP A 81 -6.95 -3.96 6.41
N LYS A 82 -6.19 -3.75 7.49
CA LYS A 82 -4.72 -3.79 7.51
C LYS A 82 -4.14 -5.20 7.44
N THR A 83 -4.97 -6.24 7.55
CA THR A 83 -4.56 -7.64 7.40
C THR A 83 -4.37 -8.03 5.94
N LYS A 84 -4.87 -7.21 5.01
CA LYS A 84 -4.78 -7.41 3.56
C LYS A 84 -3.65 -6.59 2.95
N PRO A 85 -3.06 -7.05 1.85
CA PRO A 85 -2.22 -6.21 1.01
C PRO A 85 -3.01 -5.00 0.50
N VAL A 86 -2.39 -3.82 0.49
CA VAL A 86 -2.97 -2.60 -0.06
C VAL A 86 -2.28 -2.20 -1.34
N PHE A 87 -3.08 -1.89 -2.34
CA PHE A 87 -2.68 -1.34 -3.62
C PHE A 87 -3.07 0.12 -3.68
N VAL A 88 -2.18 0.97 -4.12
CA VAL A 88 -2.40 2.41 -4.16
C VAL A 88 -1.94 3.01 -5.48
N TYR A 89 -2.66 4.00 -5.97
CA TYR A 89 -2.27 4.77 -7.15
C TYR A 89 -2.81 6.19 -7.10
N CYS A 90 -2.16 7.06 -7.87
CA CYS A 90 -2.65 8.40 -8.17
C CYS A 90 -2.59 8.67 -9.68
N ALA A 91 -2.50 9.92 -10.11
CA ALA A 91 -2.44 10.26 -11.53
C ALA A 91 -1.13 9.82 -12.19
N VAL A 92 0.03 10.20 -11.62
CA VAL A 92 1.37 9.98 -12.19
C VAL A 92 2.40 9.44 -11.19
N GLY A 93 2.03 9.24 -9.93
CA GLY A 93 2.88 8.61 -8.91
C GLY A 93 3.30 9.48 -7.73
N GLY A 94 3.15 10.81 -7.77
CA GLY A 94 3.62 11.71 -6.71
C GLY A 94 2.84 11.56 -5.40
N ARG A 95 1.52 11.66 -5.45
CA ARG A 95 0.64 11.52 -4.26
C ARG A 95 0.66 10.11 -3.69
N SER A 96 0.67 9.08 -4.54
CA SER A 96 0.75 7.70 -4.07
C SER A 96 2.09 7.39 -3.43
N ASN A 97 3.19 7.91 -3.97
CA ASN A 97 4.51 7.77 -3.34
C ASN A 97 4.55 8.38 -1.93
N ALA A 98 3.91 9.52 -1.71
CA ALA A 98 3.76 10.10 -0.37
C ALA A 98 2.81 9.28 0.52
N ALA A 99 1.75 8.72 -0.05
CA ALA A 99 0.77 7.91 0.67
C ALA A 99 1.34 6.58 1.19
N VAL A 100 2.33 5.97 0.52
CA VAL A 100 2.90 4.68 0.96
C VAL A 100 3.54 4.76 2.34
N SER A 101 4.19 5.86 2.69
CA SER A 101 4.75 6.07 4.03
C SER A 101 3.65 6.13 5.09
N ILE A 102 2.54 6.81 4.79
CA ILE A 102 1.38 6.91 5.69
C ILE A 102 0.70 5.55 5.84
N LEU A 103 0.56 4.77 4.76
CA LEU A 103 0.03 3.40 4.80
C LEU A 103 0.89 2.48 5.67
N SER A 104 2.21 2.57 5.56
CA SER A 104 3.14 1.84 6.41
C SER A 104 2.98 2.20 7.89
N GLU A 105 2.94 3.49 8.21
CA GLU A 105 2.72 4.00 9.57
C GLU A 105 1.35 3.60 10.13
N THR A 106 0.34 3.47 9.27
CA THR A 106 -1.02 3.04 9.65
C THR A 106 -1.07 1.55 10.01
N GLY A 107 -0.09 0.74 9.60
CA GLY A 107 0.05 -0.66 9.99
C GLY A 107 -0.11 -1.67 8.85
N PHE A 108 -0.21 -1.24 7.60
CA PHE A 108 -0.17 -2.17 6.47
C PHE A 108 1.20 -2.82 6.34
N LYS A 109 1.23 -4.13 6.11
CA LYS A 109 2.46 -4.95 5.99
C LYS A 109 2.93 -5.14 4.55
N GLU A 110 2.01 -5.11 3.59
CA GLU A 110 2.30 -5.21 2.17
C GLU A 110 1.64 -4.06 1.43
N ILE A 111 2.44 -3.25 0.75
CA ILE A 111 2.00 -2.04 0.05
C ILE A 111 2.54 -2.09 -1.37
N TYR A 112 1.65 -2.01 -2.34
CA TYR A 112 1.97 -2.00 -3.77
C TYR A 112 1.56 -0.66 -4.37
N ASP A 113 2.52 0.07 -4.92
CA ASP A 113 2.33 1.37 -5.57
C ASP A 113 2.40 1.21 -7.09
N LEU A 114 1.40 1.72 -7.80
CA LEU A 114 1.37 1.70 -9.26
C LEU A 114 2.35 2.72 -9.83
N GLN A 115 3.45 2.25 -10.40
CA GLN A 115 4.45 3.09 -11.03
C GLN A 115 3.85 3.88 -12.20
N GLY A 116 3.99 5.20 -12.15
CA GLY A 116 3.45 6.11 -13.17
C GLY A 116 1.94 6.33 -13.08
N GLY A 117 1.27 5.79 -12.07
CA GLY A 117 -0.14 6.01 -11.78
C GLY A 117 -1.10 5.55 -12.87
N ILE A 118 -2.33 6.06 -12.83
CA ILE A 118 -3.36 5.73 -13.83
C ILE A 118 -2.95 6.17 -15.25
N SER A 119 -2.10 7.19 -15.40
CA SER A 119 -1.57 7.59 -16.69
C SER A 119 -0.75 6.48 -17.34
N ALA A 120 0.13 5.81 -16.59
CA ALA A 120 0.88 4.66 -17.09
C ALA A 120 -0.04 3.45 -17.36
N TRP A 121 -1.04 3.24 -16.51
CA TRP A 121 -2.06 2.21 -16.69
C TRP A 121 -2.79 2.36 -18.03
N GLN A 122 -3.25 3.57 -18.34
CA GLN A 122 -3.93 3.88 -19.59
C GLN A 122 -3.01 3.77 -20.80
N ARG A 123 -1.75 4.23 -20.70
CA ARG A 123 -0.75 4.03 -21.79
C ARG A 123 -0.45 2.57 -22.07
N ALA A 124 -0.60 1.70 -21.07
CA ALA A 124 -0.49 0.25 -21.24
C ALA A 124 -1.80 -0.40 -21.74
N ASN A 125 -2.77 0.40 -22.19
CA ASN A 125 -4.08 -0.03 -22.69
C ASN A 125 -4.88 -0.88 -21.68
N LYS A 126 -4.70 -0.62 -20.39
CA LYS A 126 -5.45 -1.28 -19.32
C LYS A 126 -6.81 -0.63 -19.12
N PRO A 127 -7.85 -1.41 -18.74
CA PRO A 127 -9.21 -0.90 -18.62
C PRO A 127 -9.41 0.02 -17.43
N ILE A 128 -10.27 1.03 -17.60
CA ILE A 128 -10.78 1.89 -16.54
C ILE A 128 -12.30 1.80 -16.48
N THR A 129 -12.84 2.12 -15.32
CA THR A 129 -14.29 2.22 -15.04
C THR A 129 -14.67 3.68 -14.80
N LYS A 130 -15.87 4.09 -15.19
CA LYS A 130 -16.46 5.39 -14.86
C LYS A 130 -17.60 5.24 -13.88
#